data_cebf85f677d98bfb30459facaee5e196
#
_entry.id   cebf85f677d98bfb30459facaee5e196
#
_cell.length_a   1.000
_cell.length_b   1.000
_cell.length_c   1.000
_cell.angle_alpha   90.00
_cell.angle_beta   90.00
_cell.angle_gamma   90.00
#
_symmetry.space_group_name_H-M   'P 1'
#
loop_
_entity.id
_entity.type
_entity.pdbx_description
1 polymer ?
#
loop_
_entity_poly.entity_id
_entity_poly.type
_entity_poly.pdbx_seq_one_letter_code
_entity_poly.pdbx_strand_id
1 'polypeptide(L)'
;MAYIGRRGLLAGAAGAFAAAAAGPARAAESAGAAGRPGSRRKAAAEFRGMWIASVENVDWPSTAGLDAGEQRDELASLFDAAVAHRLNTVFLQVRPTADAMWPAAREPWSQWLTGRQGVDPGWDPLGTAVADAHARGLELHAWFNPYRVANNHTDPARLASSHPARRNPGWTVPYGGKLYYNPGLPEVRAFVQEAMLDAVSRYAVDGVHWDDYFYPYPVAGQYFDDDDAYARHGAGFATRADWRRSNVDTLVREMSERVRSVRPSARFGISPFAVWRNRDRDPLGSDTRSLATYDDLYADTRTWVREGWIDYVVPQVYWHIGHPTADYAKLVPWWAQTVAGTDVDLYIGEALYRCDPGSATAAWRDPAELSRHLTFARRYAEVRGHAYFSAKQVAADPHGAMARVVADHYPTAVPPR
;
A
#
# COMPACT_ATOMS: atom_id res chain seq x y z
N MET A 1 0.76 26.76 -7.15
CA MET A 1 -0.36 27.72 -7.15
C MET A 1 -0.73 28.02 -5.71
N ALA A 2 -0.87 29.28 -5.40
CA ALA A 2 -0.84 29.84 -4.06
C ALA A 2 -2.09 29.53 -3.21
N TYR A 3 -1.86 29.26 -1.94
CA TYR A 3 -2.89 29.24 -0.90
C TYR A 3 -3.11 30.66 -0.38
N ILE A 4 -4.35 31.14 -0.40
CA ILE A 4 -4.79 32.34 0.32
C ILE A 4 -5.81 31.89 1.37
N GLY A 5 -5.49 32.22 2.64
CA GLY A 5 -6.35 31.99 3.77
C GLY A 5 -7.35 33.14 3.99
N ARG A 6 -8.46 32.87 4.69
CA ARG A 6 -9.21 33.90 5.40
C ARG A 6 -9.74 33.39 6.75
N ARG A 7 -9.53 34.23 7.77
CA ARG A 7 -9.99 34.18 9.16
C ARG A 7 -11.47 34.62 9.27
N GLY A 8 -12.16 34.10 10.25
CA GLY A 8 -13.46 34.64 10.70
C GLY A 8 -13.92 33.96 11.96
N LEU A 9 -13.94 34.68 12.94
CA LEU A 9 -14.23 34.94 14.34
C LEU A 9 -15.56 34.38 14.88
N LEU A 10 -15.43 33.79 16.10
CA LEU A 10 -16.22 33.97 17.38
C LEU A 10 -17.75 33.89 17.40
N ALA A 11 -18.29 33.01 18.24
CA ALA A 11 -18.97 33.39 19.49
C ALA A 11 -19.52 32.15 20.21
N GLY A 12 -19.40 32.12 21.51
CA GLY A 12 -19.72 31.10 22.46
C GLY A 12 -21.17 31.16 22.94
N ALA A 13 -21.58 30.05 23.57
CA ALA A 13 -22.63 30.05 24.61
C ALA A 13 -22.39 28.84 25.53
N ALA A 14 -22.39 29.13 26.84
CA ALA A 14 -22.34 28.17 27.92
C ALA A 14 -23.75 27.66 28.23
N GLY A 15 -23.89 26.41 28.69
CA GLY A 15 -25.19 25.88 29.12
C GLY A 15 -25.10 24.52 29.81
N ALA A 16 -24.98 24.57 31.13
CA ALA A 16 -25.59 23.75 32.20
C ALA A 16 -25.52 22.21 32.18
N PHE A 17 -25.00 21.70 33.29
CA PHE A 17 -25.02 20.34 33.82
C PHE A 17 -26.40 19.71 33.98
N ALA A 18 -26.51 18.42 33.66
CA ALA A 18 -27.47 17.53 34.30
C ALA A 18 -26.80 16.18 34.55
N ALA A 19 -26.70 15.81 35.81
CA ALA A 19 -26.25 14.51 36.28
C ALA A 19 -27.38 13.48 36.13
N ALA A 20 -27.09 12.32 35.57
CA ALA A 20 -27.98 11.17 35.65
C ALA A 20 -27.17 9.92 36.01
N ALA A 21 -27.77 9.14 36.92
CA ALA A 21 -27.22 8.09 37.74
C ALA A 21 -26.69 6.88 36.97
N ALA A 22 -25.59 6.30 37.47
CA ALA A 22 -25.01 5.06 37.05
C ALA A 22 -25.81 3.85 37.52
N GLY A 23 -26.20 2.97 36.63
CA GLY A 23 -26.62 1.60 36.89
C GLY A 23 -25.44 0.62 36.59
N PRO A 24 -25.34 -0.54 37.26
CA PRO A 24 -24.17 -1.40 37.20
C PRO A 24 -24.10 -2.12 35.87
N ALA A 25 -23.01 -1.89 35.13
CA ALA A 25 -22.66 -2.66 33.95
C ALA A 25 -22.17 -4.05 34.35
N ARG A 26 -22.83 -5.09 33.85
CA ARG A 26 -22.34 -6.48 33.90
C ARG A 26 -21.08 -6.59 33.04
N ALA A 27 -20.01 -7.00 33.66
CA ALA A 27 -18.78 -7.41 32.98
C ALA A 27 -19.06 -8.63 32.08
N ALA A 28 -18.89 -8.46 30.78
CA ALA A 28 -18.76 -9.56 29.85
C ALA A 28 -17.32 -10.05 29.95
N GLU A 29 -17.11 -11.29 30.42
CA GLU A 29 -15.82 -11.96 30.39
C GLU A 29 -15.35 -12.10 28.93
N SER A 30 -14.29 -11.38 28.59
CA SER A 30 -13.56 -11.60 27.35
C SER A 30 -12.83 -12.93 27.47
N ALA A 31 -13.22 -13.89 26.64
CA ALA A 31 -12.44 -15.11 26.42
C ALA A 31 -11.05 -14.69 25.91
N GLY A 32 -10.04 -14.92 26.74
CA GLY A 32 -8.66 -14.58 26.45
C GLY A 32 -8.16 -15.32 25.21
N ALA A 33 -7.71 -14.55 24.23
CA ALA A 33 -6.91 -15.07 23.14
C ALA A 33 -5.65 -15.71 23.76
N ALA A 34 -5.53 -17.04 23.67
CA ALA A 34 -4.35 -17.75 24.10
C ALA A 34 -3.15 -17.27 23.27
N GLY A 35 -2.27 -16.50 23.92
CA GLY A 35 -1.01 -16.05 23.33
C GLY A 35 -0.21 -17.26 22.87
N ARG A 36 0.16 -17.29 21.59
CA ARG A 36 1.10 -18.28 21.04
C ARG A 36 2.40 -18.21 21.84
N PRO A 37 3.00 -19.36 22.23
CA PRO A 37 4.30 -19.37 22.88
C PRO A 37 5.31 -18.74 21.93
N GLY A 38 6.00 -17.68 22.39
CA GLY A 38 7.02 -16.97 21.64
C GLY A 38 8.09 -17.92 21.12
N SER A 39 8.01 -18.31 19.87
CA SER A 39 9.14 -18.90 19.17
C SER A 39 10.21 -17.81 19.12
N ARG A 40 11.41 -18.07 19.63
CA ARG A 40 12.58 -17.23 19.35
C ARG A 40 12.75 -17.19 17.84
N ARG A 41 12.20 -16.13 17.19
CA ARG A 41 12.45 -15.90 15.78
C ARG A 41 13.96 -15.85 15.58
N LYS A 42 14.52 -16.74 14.73
CA LYS A 42 15.84 -16.53 14.15
C LYS A 42 15.88 -15.09 13.68
N ALA A 43 17.01 -14.38 13.92
CA ALA A 43 17.19 -13.05 13.37
C ALA A 43 16.93 -13.13 11.85
N ALA A 44 15.79 -12.64 11.43
CA ALA A 44 15.41 -12.72 10.02
C ALA A 44 16.36 -11.83 9.23
N ALA A 45 16.70 -12.21 8.00
CA ALA A 45 17.52 -11.41 7.11
C ALA A 45 16.91 -10.00 6.95
N GLU A 46 17.74 -8.99 6.76
CA GLU A 46 17.32 -7.61 6.50
C GLU A 46 16.49 -7.57 5.20
N PHE A 47 15.34 -6.93 5.24
CA PHE A 47 14.51 -6.74 4.05
C PHE A 47 15.05 -5.57 3.21
N ARG A 48 15.24 -5.80 1.92
CA ARG A 48 15.74 -4.81 0.95
C ARG A 48 14.90 -4.92 -0.32
N GLY A 49 13.85 -4.09 -0.42
CA GLY A 49 12.88 -4.22 -1.49
C GLY A 49 12.86 -3.06 -2.48
N MET A 50 12.24 -3.28 -3.63
CA MET A 50 11.83 -2.21 -4.54
C MET A 50 10.44 -2.48 -5.11
N TRP A 51 9.72 -1.40 -5.46
CA TRP A 51 8.46 -1.48 -6.18
C TRP A 51 8.69 -1.40 -7.69
N ILE A 52 7.96 -2.24 -8.43
CA ILE A 52 7.84 -2.21 -9.90
C ILE A 52 6.38 -1.89 -10.21
N ALA A 53 6.10 -0.64 -10.53
CA ALA A 53 4.75 -0.16 -10.81
C ALA A 53 4.41 -0.34 -12.28
N SER A 54 3.29 -1.03 -12.56
CA SER A 54 2.81 -1.24 -13.92
C SER A 54 1.74 -0.25 -14.35
N VAL A 55 1.02 0.34 -13.38
CA VAL A 55 0.00 1.35 -13.70
C VAL A 55 0.62 2.51 -14.47
N GLU A 56 -0.04 2.92 -15.56
CA GLU A 56 0.44 4.00 -16.43
C GLU A 56 1.87 3.77 -16.97
N ASN A 57 2.31 2.53 -17.00
CA ASN A 57 3.67 2.15 -17.43
C ASN A 57 4.77 2.93 -16.68
N VAL A 58 4.59 3.12 -15.36
CA VAL A 58 5.53 3.91 -14.54
C VAL A 58 6.92 3.28 -14.55
N ASP A 59 7.00 1.97 -14.33
CA ASP A 59 8.27 1.23 -14.32
C ASP A 59 8.30 0.14 -15.41
N TRP A 60 7.25 -0.69 -15.49
CA TRP A 60 7.21 -1.84 -16.38
C TRP A 60 5.77 -2.24 -16.77
N PRO A 61 5.55 -2.64 -18.05
CA PRO A 61 6.45 -2.39 -19.18
C PRO A 61 6.72 -0.90 -19.37
N SER A 62 7.85 -0.52 -19.98
CA SER A 62 8.22 0.90 -20.16
C SER A 62 7.20 1.68 -21.03
N THR A 63 6.53 0.94 -21.91
CA THR A 63 5.37 1.42 -22.68
C THR A 63 4.45 0.25 -23.00
N ALA A 64 3.16 0.53 -23.12
CA ALA A 64 2.19 -0.48 -23.54
C ALA A 64 2.37 -0.85 -25.03
N GLY A 65 2.16 -2.14 -25.34
CA GLY A 65 2.23 -2.64 -26.72
C GLY A 65 3.61 -3.07 -27.19
N LEU A 66 4.62 -3.12 -26.32
CA LEU A 66 5.87 -3.84 -26.56
C LEU A 66 5.57 -5.31 -26.82
N ASP A 67 6.40 -5.99 -27.62
CA ASP A 67 6.27 -7.41 -27.80
C ASP A 67 6.63 -8.21 -26.53
N ALA A 68 6.28 -9.50 -26.51
CA ALA A 68 6.49 -10.35 -25.34
C ALA A 68 7.98 -10.54 -25.00
N GLY A 69 8.88 -10.49 -25.98
CA GLY A 69 10.33 -10.56 -25.79
C GLY A 69 10.83 -9.29 -25.09
N GLU A 70 10.51 -8.13 -25.64
CA GLU A 70 10.89 -6.83 -25.09
C GLU A 70 10.38 -6.68 -23.65
N GLN A 71 9.11 -7.03 -23.37
CA GLN A 71 8.57 -6.98 -22.02
C GLN A 71 9.33 -7.86 -21.02
N ARG A 72 9.73 -9.09 -21.44
CA ARG A 72 10.52 -10.01 -20.62
C ARG A 72 11.93 -9.48 -20.37
N ASP A 73 12.59 -8.96 -21.39
CA ASP A 73 13.95 -8.43 -21.30
C ASP A 73 14.01 -7.21 -20.36
N GLU A 74 13.02 -6.32 -20.47
CA GLU A 74 12.89 -5.19 -19.54
C GLU A 74 12.71 -5.66 -18.09
N LEU A 75 11.81 -6.62 -17.85
CA LEU A 75 11.55 -7.13 -16.49
C LEU A 75 12.78 -7.81 -15.90
N ALA A 76 13.47 -8.64 -16.71
CA ALA A 76 14.71 -9.28 -16.33
C ALA A 76 15.79 -8.24 -15.96
N SER A 77 15.91 -7.16 -16.74
CA SER A 77 16.84 -6.06 -16.46
C SER A 77 16.56 -5.36 -15.12
N LEU A 78 15.27 -5.19 -14.76
CA LEU A 78 14.91 -4.62 -13.45
C LEU A 78 15.28 -5.58 -12.30
N PHE A 79 15.10 -6.89 -12.47
CA PHE A 79 15.53 -7.87 -11.47
C PHE A 79 17.06 -7.93 -11.34
N ASP A 80 17.78 -7.84 -12.45
CA ASP A 80 19.25 -7.76 -12.44
C ASP A 80 19.74 -6.50 -11.72
N ALA A 81 19.07 -5.36 -11.90
CA ALA A 81 19.34 -4.14 -11.17
C ALA A 81 19.09 -4.31 -9.66
N ALA A 82 18.02 -5.02 -9.26
CA ALA A 82 17.78 -5.33 -7.85
C ALA A 82 18.95 -6.12 -7.25
N VAL A 83 19.41 -7.17 -7.93
CA VAL A 83 20.54 -7.99 -7.48
C VAL A 83 21.84 -7.16 -7.42
N ALA A 84 22.10 -6.33 -8.43
CA ALA A 84 23.29 -5.48 -8.48
C ALA A 84 23.33 -4.50 -7.30
N HIS A 85 22.18 -4.01 -6.86
CA HIS A 85 22.05 -3.16 -5.68
C HIS A 85 21.84 -3.92 -4.36
N ARG A 86 22.05 -5.26 -4.37
CA ARG A 86 21.96 -6.13 -3.18
C ARG A 86 20.57 -6.10 -2.53
N LEU A 87 19.52 -5.86 -3.31
CA LEU A 87 18.14 -6.04 -2.91
C LEU A 87 17.80 -7.54 -2.94
N ASN A 88 16.77 -7.94 -2.18
CA ASN A 88 16.35 -9.34 -2.05
C ASN A 88 14.85 -9.57 -2.26
N THR A 89 14.08 -8.50 -2.49
CA THR A 89 12.63 -8.58 -2.67
C THR A 89 12.15 -7.57 -3.71
N VAL A 90 11.18 -7.96 -4.54
CA VAL A 90 10.49 -7.09 -5.46
C VAL A 90 8.97 -7.11 -5.20
N PHE A 91 8.35 -5.92 -5.20
CA PHE A 91 6.90 -5.76 -5.23
C PHE A 91 6.47 -5.49 -6.66
N LEU A 92 6.00 -6.50 -7.38
CA LEU A 92 5.53 -6.35 -8.77
C LEU A 92 4.04 -6.07 -8.79
N GLN A 93 3.63 -4.91 -9.35
CA GLN A 93 2.23 -4.56 -9.49
C GLN A 93 1.56 -5.39 -10.58
N VAL A 94 0.75 -6.37 -10.16
CA VAL A 94 0.12 -7.35 -11.07
C VAL A 94 -1.39 -7.11 -11.27
N ARG A 95 -2.00 -6.24 -10.45
CA ARG A 95 -3.41 -5.83 -10.58
C ARG A 95 -3.53 -4.33 -10.38
N PRO A 96 -3.20 -3.52 -11.39
CA PRO A 96 -3.14 -2.05 -11.26
C PRO A 96 -4.50 -1.35 -11.30
N THR A 97 -5.43 -1.80 -12.17
CA THR A 97 -6.72 -1.15 -12.45
C THR A 97 -7.85 -2.15 -12.64
N ALA A 98 -8.04 -3.06 -11.67
CA ALA A 98 -9.02 -4.14 -11.70
C ALA A 98 -8.91 -4.97 -13.01
N ASP A 99 -7.71 -5.15 -13.44
CA ASP A 99 -7.28 -5.97 -14.58
C ASP A 99 -5.99 -6.71 -14.22
N ALA A 100 -5.65 -7.76 -14.96
CA ALA A 100 -4.68 -8.75 -14.52
C ALA A 100 -3.44 -8.79 -15.42
N MET A 101 -2.27 -9.06 -14.79
CA MET A 101 -1.02 -9.40 -15.48
C MET A 101 -0.75 -10.92 -15.48
N TRP A 102 -1.82 -11.70 -15.46
CA TRP A 102 -1.81 -13.17 -15.59
C TRP A 102 -3.09 -13.62 -16.29
N PRO A 103 -3.19 -14.85 -16.84
CA PRO A 103 -4.42 -15.36 -17.45
C PRO A 103 -5.50 -15.59 -16.39
N ALA A 104 -6.09 -14.48 -15.91
CA ALA A 104 -7.07 -14.47 -14.82
C ALA A 104 -8.43 -14.97 -15.29
N ALA A 105 -9.12 -15.72 -14.42
CA ALA A 105 -10.47 -16.22 -14.71
C ALA A 105 -11.56 -15.15 -14.54
N ARG A 106 -11.31 -14.10 -13.75
CA ARG A 106 -12.34 -13.15 -13.29
C ARG A 106 -12.20 -11.74 -13.86
N GLU A 107 -11.02 -11.34 -14.28
CA GLU A 107 -10.70 -9.99 -14.75
C GLU A 107 -10.00 -10.04 -16.11
N PRO A 108 -10.15 -9.01 -16.95
CA PRO A 108 -9.48 -8.97 -18.25
C PRO A 108 -7.98 -8.78 -18.11
N TRP A 109 -7.23 -9.09 -19.16
CA TRP A 109 -5.84 -8.70 -19.29
C TRP A 109 -5.67 -7.18 -19.15
N SER A 110 -4.60 -6.77 -18.49
CA SER A 110 -4.31 -5.36 -18.25
C SER A 110 -3.98 -4.62 -19.55
N GLN A 111 -4.55 -3.41 -19.68
CA GLN A 111 -4.23 -2.52 -20.79
C GLN A 111 -2.77 -2.09 -20.82
N TRP A 112 -2.09 -2.13 -19.69
CA TRP A 112 -0.70 -1.69 -19.56
C TRP A 112 0.29 -2.64 -20.23
N LEU A 113 -0.13 -3.86 -20.56
CA LEU A 113 0.66 -4.82 -21.37
C LEU A 113 0.57 -4.52 -22.86
N THR A 114 -0.66 -4.41 -23.39
CA THR A 114 -0.90 -4.41 -24.83
C THR A 114 -1.42 -3.08 -25.39
N GLY A 115 -1.66 -2.09 -24.53
CA GLY A 115 -2.33 -0.84 -24.89
C GLY A 115 -3.86 -0.95 -24.93
N ARG A 116 -4.43 -2.17 -24.79
CA ARG A 116 -5.88 -2.38 -24.82
C ARG A 116 -6.31 -3.45 -23.82
N GLN A 117 -7.19 -3.08 -22.89
CA GLN A 117 -7.70 -3.98 -21.87
C GLN A 117 -8.42 -5.19 -22.48
N GLY A 118 -8.10 -6.38 -21.98
CA GLY A 118 -8.70 -7.66 -22.40
C GLY A 118 -8.00 -8.32 -23.58
N VAL A 119 -6.95 -7.72 -24.14
CA VAL A 119 -6.13 -8.36 -25.18
C VAL A 119 -5.04 -9.19 -24.51
N ASP A 120 -4.99 -10.47 -24.88
CA ASP A 120 -3.98 -11.41 -24.42
C ASP A 120 -2.60 -10.99 -24.95
N PRO A 121 -1.58 -10.81 -24.08
CA PRO A 121 -0.22 -10.52 -24.51
C PRO A 121 0.53 -11.71 -25.13
N GLY A 122 -0.06 -12.89 -25.15
CA GLY A 122 0.52 -14.11 -25.70
C GLY A 122 1.55 -14.80 -24.78
N TRP A 123 1.62 -14.41 -23.52
CA TRP A 123 2.50 -15.01 -22.50
C TRP A 123 1.93 -14.80 -21.09
N ASP A 124 2.54 -15.43 -20.08
CA ASP A 124 2.17 -15.29 -18.68
C ASP A 124 3.17 -14.41 -17.93
N PRO A 125 2.90 -13.08 -17.80
CA PRO A 125 3.78 -12.15 -17.11
C PRO A 125 4.06 -12.52 -15.66
N LEU A 126 3.04 -12.88 -14.88
CA LEU A 126 3.23 -13.21 -13.46
C LEU A 126 3.98 -14.52 -13.28
N GLY A 127 3.64 -15.55 -14.05
CA GLY A 127 4.33 -16.85 -13.97
C GLY A 127 5.80 -16.72 -14.32
N THR A 128 6.13 -15.99 -15.38
CA THR A 128 7.52 -15.69 -15.78
C THR A 128 8.22 -14.86 -14.70
N ALA A 129 7.58 -13.82 -14.18
CA ALA A 129 8.17 -12.96 -13.15
C ALA A 129 8.55 -13.75 -11.88
N VAL A 130 7.67 -14.65 -11.40
CA VAL A 130 7.97 -15.50 -10.24
C VAL A 130 9.18 -16.40 -10.50
N ALA A 131 9.21 -17.06 -11.65
CA ALA A 131 10.33 -17.95 -12.01
C ALA A 131 11.65 -17.18 -12.12
N ASP A 132 11.63 -16.02 -12.77
CA ASP A 132 12.82 -15.19 -13.01
C ASP A 132 13.35 -14.54 -11.72
N ALA A 133 12.46 -14.09 -10.83
CA ALA A 133 12.84 -13.56 -9.53
C ALA A 133 13.51 -14.66 -8.67
N HIS A 134 12.90 -15.84 -8.59
CA HIS A 134 13.43 -16.95 -7.82
C HIS A 134 14.77 -17.46 -8.38
N ALA A 135 14.94 -17.50 -9.70
CA ALA A 135 16.22 -17.85 -10.33
C ALA A 135 17.37 -16.92 -9.94
N ARG A 136 17.04 -15.67 -9.54
CA ARG A 136 18.00 -14.65 -9.07
C ARG A 136 18.09 -14.58 -7.54
N GLY A 137 17.38 -15.42 -6.80
CA GLY A 137 17.33 -15.38 -5.34
C GLY A 137 16.58 -14.18 -4.78
N LEU A 138 15.57 -13.68 -5.52
CA LEU A 138 14.68 -12.61 -5.07
C LEU A 138 13.33 -13.20 -4.63
N GLU A 139 12.75 -12.68 -3.53
CA GLU A 139 11.32 -12.84 -3.26
C GLU A 139 10.51 -11.97 -4.21
N LEU A 140 9.38 -12.51 -4.69
CA LEU A 140 8.39 -11.76 -5.44
C LEU A 140 7.09 -11.64 -4.65
N HIS A 141 6.76 -10.40 -4.26
CA HIS A 141 5.47 -10.08 -3.67
C HIS A 141 4.55 -9.51 -4.75
N ALA A 142 3.44 -10.20 -5.00
CA ALA A 142 2.44 -9.72 -5.95
C ALA A 142 1.70 -8.51 -5.35
N TRP A 143 1.80 -7.36 -6.03
CA TRP A 143 1.17 -6.12 -5.60
C TRP A 143 -0.14 -5.91 -6.33
N PHE A 144 -1.22 -5.76 -5.56
CA PHE A 144 -2.59 -5.54 -6.02
C PHE A 144 -3.11 -4.19 -5.51
N ASN A 145 -3.80 -3.45 -6.38
CA ASN A 145 -4.66 -2.36 -5.95
C ASN A 145 -6.09 -2.89 -5.79
N PRO A 146 -6.70 -2.85 -4.59
CA PRO A 146 -8.00 -3.49 -4.37
C PRO A 146 -9.17 -2.87 -5.14
N TYR A 147 -9.25 -1.53 -5.20
CA TYR A 147 -10.49 -0.85 -5.60
C TYR A 147 -10.41 0.06 -6.82
N ARG A 148 -9.22 0.39 -7.32
CA ARG A 148 -9.09 1.23 -8.50
C ARG A 148 -9.47 0.44 -9.77
N VAL A 149 -10.43 0.97 -10.55
CA VAL A 149 -10.95 0.37 -11.78
C VAL A 149 -10.40 1.04 -13.02
N ALA A 150 -10.32 2.38 -13.03
CA ALA A 150 -9.72 3.14 -14.12
C ALA A 150 -9.06 4.43 -13.62
N ASN A 151 -7.95 4.83 -14.26
CA ASN A 151 -7.17 6.02 -13.88
C ASN A 151 -7.49 7.27 -14.71
N ASN A 152 -8.05 7.10 -15.89
CA ASN A 152 -8.18 8.18 -16.89
C ASN A 152 -9.60 8.39 -17.42
N HIS A 153 -10.59 7.74 -16.84
CA HIS A 153 -12.01 7.93 -17.16
C HIS A 153 -12.91 7.45 -16.01
N THR A 154 -14.17 7.90 -16.08
CA THR A 154 -15.22 7.59 -15.10
C THR A 154 -16.33 6.71 -15.66
N ASP A 155 -16.28 6.35 -16.93
CA ASP A 155 -17.34 5.65 -17.65
C ASP A 155 -17.07 4.14 -17.71
N PRO A 156 -17.88 3.28 -17.02
CA PRO A 156 -17.75 1.83 -17.09
C PRO A 156 -17.89 1.26 -18.52
N ALA A 157 -18.60 1.94 -19.42
CA ALA A 157 -18.80 1.46 -20.79
C ALA A 157 -17.49 1.47 -21.63
N ARG A 158 -16.47 2.20 -21.19
CA ARG A 158 -15.14 2.24 -21.83
C ARG A 158 -14.25 1.05 -21.47
N LEU A 159 -14.58 0.31 -20.41
CA LEU A 159 -13.88 -0.90 -20.02
C LEU A 159 -14.13 -2.02 -21.04
N ALA A 160 -13.25 -3.04 -21.05
CA ALA A 160 -13.45 -4.24 -21.86
C ALA A 160 -14.84 -4.87 -21.59
N SER A 161 -15.48 -5.45 -22.60
CA SER A 161 -16.84 -6.04 -22.48
C SER A 161 -16.87 -7.17 -21.44
N SER A 162 -15.76 -7.83 -21.20
CA SER A 162 -15.60 -8.87 -20.18
C SER A 162 -15.40 -8.31 -18.77
N HIS A 163 -15.11 -7.01 -18.62
CA HIS A 163 -14.78 -6.44 -17.32
C HIS A 163 -15.96 -6.47 -16.35
N PRO A 164 -15.77 -6.95 -15.09
CA PRO A 164 -16.85 -7.07 -14.10
C PRO A 164 -17.54 -5.74 -13.78
N ALA A 165 -16.78 -4.64 -13.70
CA ALA A 165 -17.34 -3.30 -13.46
C ALA A 165 -18.21 -2.81 -14.62
N ARG A 166 -17.92 -3.20 -15.87
CA ARG A 166 -18.79 -2.91 -17.02
C ARG A 166 -20.09 -3.69 -16.97
N ARG A 167 -20.03 -4.94 -16.50
CA ARG A 167 -21.23 -5.79 -16.35
C ARG A 167 -22.09 -5.40 -15.14
N ASN A 168 -21.45 -4.81 -14.12
CA ASN A 168 -22.10 -4.39 -12.88
C ASN A 168 -21.76 -2.91 -12.61
N PRO A 169 -22.30 -1.95 -13.38
CA PRO A 169 -21.95 -0.54 -13.23
C PRO A 169 -22.29 0.02 -11.84
N GLY A 170 -23.30 -0.52 -11.18
CA GLY A 170 -23.64 -0.18 -9.79
C GLY A 170 -22.61 -0.58 -8.73
N TRP A 171 -21.56 -1.33 -9.11
CA TRP A 171 -20.41 -1.62 -8.25
C TRP A 171 -19.40 -0.47 -8.19
N THR A 172 -19.55 0.53 -9.04
CA THR A 172 -18.53 1.57 -9.25
C THR A 172 -18.98 2.95 -8.81
N VAL A 173 -18.02 3.75 -8.39
CA VAL A 173 -18.18 5.17 -8.05
C VAL A 173 -17.19 5.99 -8.89
N PRO A 174 -17.68 6.93 -9.70
CA PRO A 174 -16.82 7.92 -10.37
C PRO A 174 -16.33 8.96 -9.37
N TYR A 175 -15.02 9.19 -9.31
CA TYR A 175 -14.44 10.15 -8.39
C TYR A 175 -13.08 10.65 -8.87
N GLY A 176 -12.82 11.96 -8.82
CA GLY A 176 -11.53 12.54 -9.18
C GLY A 176 -11.08 12.27 -10.63
N GLY A 177 -12.02 12.14 -11.57
CA GLY A 177 -11.73 11.79 -12.95
C GLY A 177 -11.37 10.30 -13.16
N LYS A 178 -11.51 9.48 -12.14
CA LYS A 178 -11.21 8.04 -12.11
C LYS A 178 -12.46 7.24 -11.78
N LEU A 179 -12.34 5.92 -11.94
CA LEU A 179 -13.40 4.98 -11.57
C LEU A 179 -12.89 4.03 -10.48
N TYR A 180 -13.68 3.85 -9.45
CA TYR A 180 -13.37 2.97 -8.32
C TYR A 180 -14.49 1.96 -8.10
N TYR A 181 -14.16 0.77 -7.65
CA TYR A 181 -15.13 -0.08 -6.98
C TYR A 181 -15.58 0.56 -5.67
N ASN A 182 -16.86 0.37 -5.31
CA ASN A 182 -17.40 0.87 -4.04
C ASN A 182 -17.03 -0.06 -2.88
N PRO A 183 -16.14 0.35 -1.95
CA PRO A 183 -15.73 -0.50 -0.82
C PRO A 183 -16.87 -0.82 0.15
N GLY A 184 -17.96 -0.05 0.10
CA GLY A 184 -19.15 -0.22 0.92
C GLY A 184 -20.06 -1.37 0.51
N LEU A 185 -19.78 -2.05 -0.61
CA LEU A 185 -20.58 -3.16 -1.11
C LEU A 185 -19.96 -4.51 -0.72
N PRO A 186 -20.63 -5.36 0.10
CA PRO A 186 -20.13 -6.68 0.47
C PRO A 186 -19.82 -7.59 -0.73
N GLU A 187 -20.64 -7.52 -1.78
CA GLU A 187 -20.43 -8.28 -3.02
C GLU A 187 -19.17 -7.84 -3.77
N VAL A 188 -18.84 -6.56 -3.76
CA VAL A 188 -17.58 -6.03 -4.31
C VAL A 188 -16.39 -6.52 -3.46
N ARG A 189 -16.51 -6.45 -2.13
CA ARG A 189 -15.46 -6.96 -1.23
C ARG A 189 -15.18 -8.44 -1.48
N ALA A 190 -16.22 -9.27 -1.61
CA ALA A 190 -16.05 -10.68 -1.94
C ALA A 190 -15.40 -10.88 -3.30
N PHE A 191 -15.85 -10.13 -4.32
CA PHE A 191 -15.30 -10.22 -5.68
C PHE A 191 -13.82 -9.87 -5.76
N VAL A 192 -13.39 -8.75 -5.16
CA VAL A 192 -11.98 -8.33 -5.25
C VAL A 192 -11.04 -9.31 -4.53
N GLN A 193 -11.50 -9.92 -3.44
CA GLN A 193 -10.75 -10.99 -2.78
C GLN A 193 -10.57 -12.21 -3.69
N GLU A 194 -11.66 -12.68 -4.31
CA GLU A 194 -11.62 -13.81 -5.25
C GLU A 194 -10.70 -13.53 -6.45
N ALA A 195 -10.74 -12.30 -6.98
CA ALA A 195 -9.90 -11.91 -8.11
C ALA A 195 -8.40 -11.96 -7.75
N MET A 196 -8.04 -11.47 -6.56
CA MET A 196 -6.64 -11.50 -6.10
C MET A 196 -6.18 -12.91 -5.71
N LEU A 197 -7.04 -13.69 -5.06
CA LEU A 197 -6.72 -15.06 -4.65
C LEU A 197 -6.57 -16.01 -5.83
N ASP A 198 -7.12 -15.70 -7.00
CA ASP A 198 -6.85 -16.46 -8.23
C ASP A 198 -5.34 -16.50 -8.53
N ALA A 199 -4.64 -15.35 -8.46
CA ALA A 199 -3.19 -15.30 -8.60
C ALA A 199 -2.47 -16.03 -7.45
N VAL A 200 -2.85 -15.76 -6.21
CA VAL A 200 -2.18 -16.31 -5.02
C VAL A 200 -2.25 -17.84 -4.99
N SER A 201 -3.36 -18.43 -5.43
CA SER A 201 -3.53 -19.89 -5.46
C SER A 201 -2.69 -20.55 -6.55
N ARG A 202 -2.50 -19.89 -7.70
CA ARG A 202 -1.88 -20.47 -8.90
C ARG A 202 -0.37 -20.28 -8.96
N TYR A 203 0.15 -19.20 -8.41
CA TYR A 203 1.57 -18.85 -8.51
C TYR A 203 2.27 -18.92 -7.16
N ALA A 204 3.54 -19.31 -7.19
CA ALA A 204 4.39 -19.41 -6.00
C ALA A 204 4.91 -18.03 -5.55
N VAL A 205 4.00 -17.06 -5.38
CA VAL A 205 4.37 -15.75 -4.85
C VAL A 205 4.76 -15.87 -3.38
N ASP A 206 5.79 -15.13 -2.98
CA ASP A 206 6.31 -15.11 -1.60
C ASP A 206 5.50 -14.17 -0.70
N GLY A 207 4.79 -13.23 -1.31
CA GLY A 207 3.91 -12.31 -0.59
C GLY A 207 2.78 -11.75 -1.44
N VAL A 208 1.77 -11.26 -0.72
CA VAL A 208 0.68 -10.43 -1.22
C VAL A 208 0.90 -9.03 -0.67
N HIS A 209 0.94 -8.05 -1.54
CA HIS A 209 1.20 -6.67 -1.17
C HIS A 209 0.07 -5.75 -1.66
N TRP A 210 -0.40 -4.86 -0.79
CA TRP A 210 -1.33 -3.79 -1.16
C TRP A 210 -0.69 -2.43 -0.92
N ASP A 211 -1.12 -1.43 -1.72
CA ASP A 211 -0.72 -0.04 -1.57
C ASP A 211 -1.67 0.73 -0.62
N ASP A 212 -1.78 2.03 -0.80
CA ASP A 212 -2.55 2.96 0.04
C ASP A 212 -3.92 3.33 -0.56
N TYR A 213 -4.31 2.76 -1.70
CA TYR A 213 -5.55 3.12 -2.40
C TYR A 213 -6.72 2.20 -2.00
N PHE A 214 -7.34 2.48 -0.84
CA PHE A 214 -8.61 1.90 -0.41
C PHE A 214 -9.77 2.81 -0.84
N TYR A 215 -10.27 3.70 0.02
CA TYR A 215 -10.99 4.87 -0.48
C TYR A 215 -10.01 5.84 -1.16
N PRO A 216 -10.44 6.57 -2.21
CA PRO A 216 -9.54 7.48 -2.92
C PRO A 216 -9.10 8.67 -2.06
N TYR A 217 -7.95 9.23 -2.42
CA TYR A 217 -7.47 10.49 -1.85
C TYR A 217 -8.49 11.61 -2.06
N PRO A 218 -8.72 12.48 -1.05
CA PRO A 218 -9.69 13.55 -1.14
C PRO A 218 -9.41 14.51 -2.30
N VAL A 219 -10.43 14.79 -3.10
CA VAL A 219 -10.39 15.82 -4.15
C VAL A 219 -11.28 16.97 -3.71
N ALA A 220 -10.71 18.20 -3.68
CA ALA A 220 -11.43 19.38 -3.23
C ALA A 220 -12.73 19.59 -4.01
N GLY A 221 -13.83 19.79 -3.30
CA GLY A 221 -15.16 20.01 -3.88
C GLY A 221 -15.83 18.76 -4.45
N GLN A 222 -15.25 17.57 -4.29
CA GLN A 222 -15.86 16.33 -4.71
C GLN A 222 -16.26 15.46 -3.51
N TYR A 223 -17.29 14.66 -3.72
CA TYR A 223 -17.81 13.70 -2.76
C TYR A 223 -17.74 12.29 -3.36
N PHE A 224 -17.25 11.32 -2.58
CA PHE A 224 -17.30 9.92 -2.98
C PHE A 224 -18.70 9.40 -2.69
N ASP A 225 -19.47 9.20 -3.75
CA ASP A 225 -20.90 8.88 -3.67
C ASP A 225 -21.12 7.39 -3.38
N ASP A 226 -21.12 7.06 -2.10
CA ASP A 226 -21.50 5.73 -1.58
C ASP A 226 -22.83 5.76 -0.80
N ASP A 227 -23.72 6.73 -1.09
CA ASP A 227 -24.95 6.98 -0.34
C ASP A 227 -25.86 5.75 -0.32
N ASP A 228 -26.12 5.13 -1.46
CA ASP A 228 -26.95 3.94 -1.55
C ASP A 228 -26.36 2.74 -0.79
N ALA A 229 -25.05 2.59 -0.80
CA ALA A 229 -24.37 1.54 -0.04
C ALA A 229 -24.45 1.83 1.46
N TYR A 230 -24.26 3.07 1.88
CA TYR A 230 -24.39 3.46 3.27
C TYR A 230 -25.83 3.29 3.79
N ALA A 231 -26.83 3.68 3.01
CA ALA A 231 -28.23 3.49 3.36
C ALA A 231 -28.57 2.01 3.60
N ARG A 232 -27.99 1.10 2.82
CA ARG A 232 -28.22 -0.35 2.95
C ARG A 232 -27.41 -1.04 4.02
N HIS A 233 -26.16 -0.60 4.24
CA HIS A 233 -25.16 -1.33 5.03
C HIS A 233 -24.58 -0.51 6.19
N GLY A 234 -24.95 0.77 6.33
CA GLY A 234 -24.42 1.65 7.36
C GLY A 234 -25.16 1.60 8.71
N ALA A 235 -26.22 0.81 8.81
CA ALA A 235 -26.98 0.70 10.07
C ALA A 235 -26.09 0.13 11.19
N GLY A 236 -26.16 0.77 12.38
CA GLY A 236 -25.37 0.36 13.55
C GLY A 236 -24.03 1.09 13.70
N PHE A 237 -23.58 1.86 12.70
CA PHE A 237 -22.39 2.70 12.84
C PHE A 237 -22.76 4.12 13.29
N ALA A 238 -21.94 4.69 14.17
CA ALA A 238 -22.17 6.04 14.70
C ALA A 238 -22.02 7.11 13.60
N THR A 239 -21.08 6.90 12.68
CA THR A 239 -20.84 7.81 11.56
C THR A 239 -20.57 7.05 10.28
N ARG A 240 -20.72 7.71 9.12
CA ARG A 240 -20.31 7.15 7.82
C ARG A 240 -18.81 6.86 7.78
N ALA A 241 -17.99 7.69 8.41
CA ALA A 241 -16.55 7.47 8.50
C ALA A 241 -16.20 6.16 9.23
N ASP A 242 -16.92 5.84 10.31
CA ASP A 242 -16.75 4.56 11.02
C ASP A 242 -17.14 3.36 10.14
N TRP A 243 -18.26 3.49 9.41
CA TRP A 243 -18.68 2.48 8.46
C TRP A 243 -17.65 2.28 7.32
N ARG A 244 -17.13 3.36 6.75
CA ARG A 244 -16.08 3.28 5.70
C ARG A 244 -14.84 2.58 6.23
N ARG A 245 -14.37 2.90 7.43
CA ARG A 245 -13.24 2.20 8.07
C ARG A 245 -13.53 0.72 8.26
N SER A 246 -14.69 0.40 8.80
CA SER A 246 -15.10 -1.00 8.98
C SER A 246 -15.13 -1.81 7.68
N ASN A 247 -15.48 -1.19 6.53
CA ASN A 247 -15.42 -1.87 5.22
C ASN A 247 -13.98 -2.22 4.83
N VAL A 248 -13.03 -1.30 5.05
CA VAL A 248 -11.62 -1.53 4.75
C VAL A 248 -11.00 -2.53 5.73
N ASP A 249 -11.26 -2.37 7.03
CA ASP A 249 -10.79 -3.27 8.08
C ASP A 249 -11.27 -4.71 7.86
N THR A 250 -12.52 -4.85 7.45
CA THR A 250 -13.11 -6.16 7.13
C THR A 250 -12.41 -6.79 5.92
N LEU A 251 -12.15 -6.01 4.86
CA LEU A 251 -11.41 -6.50 3.69
C LEU A 251 -10.00 -6.98 4.09
N VAL A 252 -9.27 -6.19 4.87
CA VAL A 252 -7.89 -6.52 5.30
C VAL A 252 -7.87 -7.80 6.14
N ARG A 253 -8.76 -7.89 7.13
CA ARG A 253 -8.85 -9.07 8.00
C ARG A 253 -9.23 -10.33 7.21
N GLU A 254 -10.30 -10.28 6.41
CA GLU A 254 -10.76 -11.41 5.62
C GLU A 254 -9.69 -11.87 4.62
N MET A 255 -9.00 -10.94 3.96
CA MET A 255 -7.93 -11.28 3.01
C MET A 255 -6.73 -11.91 3.72
N SER A 256 -6.35 -11.43 4.89
CA SER A 256 -5.32 -12.04 5.73
C SER A 256 -5.61 -13.52 6.04
N GLU A 257 -6.82 -13.80 6.50
CA GLU A 257 -7.27 -15.16 6.80
C GLU A 257 -7.24 -16.05 5.55
N ARG A 258 -7.70 -15.53 4.43
CA ARG A 258 -7.77 -16.25 3.16
C ARG A 258 -6.41 -16.50 2.53
N VAL A 259 -5.49 -15.53 2.57
CA VAL A 259 -4.11 -15.73 2.11
C VAL A 259 -3.43 -16.82 2.92
N ARG A 260 -3.54 -16.78 4.26
CA ARG A 260 -3.00 -17.82 5.13
C ARG A 260 -3.59 -19.21 4.86
N SER A 261 -4.86 -19.28 4.48
CA SER A 261 -5.52 -20.56 4.12
C SER A 261 -5.06 -21.10 2.77
N VAL A 262 -4.96 -20.23 1.76
CA VAL A 262 -4.63 -20.62 0.37
C VAL A 262 -3.14 -20.87 0.18
N ARG A 263 -2.29 -20.03 0.78
CA ARG A 263 -0.82 -20.10 0.69
C ARG A 263 -0.19 -19.73 2.01
N PRO A 264 -0.07 -20.67 2.95
CA PRO A 264 0.48 -20.42 4.30
C PRO A 264 1.91 -19.87 4.32
N SER A 265 2.68 -20.07 3.26
CA SER A 265 4.04 -19.54 3.11
C SER A 265 4.07 -18.07 2.65
N ALA A 266 3.03 -17.57 1.98
CA ALA A 266 2.99 -16.20 1.51
C ALA A 266 2.70 -15.23 2.66
N ARG A 267 3.45 -14.13 2.69
CA ARG A 267 3.26 -13.05 3.64
C ARG A 267 2.26 -12.03 3.09
N PHE A 268 1.40 -11.51 3.93
CA PHE A 268 0.49 -10.43 3.56
C PHE A 268 0.91 -9.11 4.19
N GLY A 269 1.14 -8.08 3.37
CA GLY A 269 1.55 -6.77 3.85
C GLY A 269 0.99 -5.61 3.06
N ILE A 270 1.09 -4.42 3.64
CA ILE A 270 0.50 -3.20 3.09
C ILE A 270 1.50 -2.06 3.19
N SER A 271 1.57 -1.23 2.13
CA SER A 271 2.31 0.03 2.14
C SER A 271 1.36 1.23 2.21
N PRO A 272 0.92 1.62 3.42
CA PRO A 272 0.01 2.73 3.58
C PRO A 272 0.70 4.07 3.45
N PHE A 273 -0.07 5.14 3.20
CA PHE A 273 0.39 6.50 3.48
C PHE A 273 0.89 6.60 4.92
N ALA A 274 2.03 7.24 5.16
CA ALA A 274 2.79 7.06 6.39
C ALA A 274 2.18 7.74 7.64
N VAL A 275 1.25 8.63 7.50
CA VAL A 275 0.57 9.29 8.64
C VAL A 275 -0.73 8.57 8.93
N TRP A 276 -0.80 7.90 10.10
CA TRP A 276 -2.05 7.30 10.56
C TRP A 276 -3.05 8.36 10.99
N ARG A 277 -2.71 9.18 11.98
CA ARG A 277 -3.42 10.38 12.45
C ARG A 277 -2.43 11.44 12.91
N ASN A 278 -2.82 12.70 12.81
CA ASN A 278 -2.07 13.81 13.40
C ASN A 278 -2.31 13.89 14.89
N ARG A 279 -1.31 14.25 15.70
CA ARG A 279 -1.41 14.32 17.15
C ARG A 279 -2.44 15.33 17.67
N ASP A 280 -2.73 16.37 16.89
CA ASP A 280 -3.76 17.35 17.22
C ASP A 280 -5.19 16.80 17.07
N ARG A 281 -5.35 15.69 16.36
CA ARG A 281 -6.63 14.96 16.22
C ARG A 281 -6.76 13.79 17.20
N ASP A 282 -5.63 13.15 17.50
CA ASP A 282 -5.58 11.99 18.38
C ASP A 282 -4.23 11.96 19.13
N PRO A 283 -4.21 11.86 20.49
CA PRO A 283 -2.99 11.80 21.28
C PRO A 283 -2.05 10.64 20.90
N LEU A 284 -2.59 9.56 20.30
CA LEU A 284 -1.83 8.43 19.79
C LEU A 284 -1.23 8.69 18.39
N GLY A 285 -1.60 9.80 17.76
CA GLY A 285 -1.10 10.18 16.44
C GLY A 285 0.34 10.66 16.44
N SER A 286 0.92 10.74 15.25
CA SER A 286 2.25 11.30 15.04
C SER A 286 2.25 12.85 15.12
N ASP A 287 3.41 13.43 15.46
CA ASP A 287 3.59 14.89 15.48
C ASP A 287 3.76 15.42 14.04
N THR A 288 2.66 15.37 13.31
CA THR A 288 2.54 15.72 11.88
C THR A 288 1.36 16.67 11.65
N ARG A 289 1.31 17.26 10.45
CA ARG A 289 0.21 18.08 9.93
C ARG A 289 0.02 17.76 8.45
N SER A 290 -0.48 16.58 8.18
CA SER A 290 -0.63 16.03 6.84
C SER A 290 -1.98 15.34 6.69
N LEU A 291 -2.33 14.93 5.47
CA LEU A 291 -3.36 13.93 5.24
C LEU A 291 -3.09 12.71 6.14
N ALA A 292 -4.12 12.02 6.56
CA ALA A 292 -4.02 10.89 7.48
C ALA A 292 -4.86 9.70 6.99
N THR A 293 -4.31 8.47 7.11
CA THR A 293 -5.00 7.28 6.62
C THR A 293 -6.34 7.05 7.31
N TYR A 294 -6.40 7.24 8.62
CA TYR A 294 -7.60 7.03 9.43
C TYR A 294 -8.71 8.04 9.11
N ASP A 295 -8.35 9.33 9.02
CA ASP A 295 -9.32 10.41 8.89
C ASP A 295 -9.75 10.65 7.43
N ASP A 296 -8.82 10.54 6.48
CA ASP A 296 -9.03 10.96 5.10
C ASP A 296 -9.18 9.79 4.12
N LEU A 297 -8.56 8.63 4.40
CA LEU A 297 -8.59 7.44 3.55
C LEU A 297 -9.40 6.29 4.15
N TYR A 298 -9.95 6.48 5.35
CA TYR A 298 -10.73 5.49 6.09
C TYR A 298 -9.99 4.15 6.28
N ALA A 299 -8.68 4.22 6.49
CA ALA A 299 -7.79 3.08 6.65
C ALA A 299 -7.13 3.11 8.03
N ASP A 300 -7.57 2.22 8.94
CA ASP A 300 -7.03 2.14 10.31
C ASP A 300 -5.79 1.24 10.37
N THR A 301 -4.72 1.73 9.74
CA THR A 301 -3.46 0.98 9.60
C THR A 301 -2.84 0.59 10.95
N ARG A 302 -3.09 1.38 12.00
CA ARG A 302 -2.62 1.08 13.34
C ARG A 302 -3.35 -0.14 13.92
N THR A 303 -4.65 -0.26 13.73
CA THR A 303 -5.43 -1.45 14.14
C THR A 303 -4.94 -2.69 13.41
N TRP A 304 -4.68 -2.64 12.11
CA TRP A 304 -4.21 -3.82 11.36
C TRP A 304 -2.89 -4.38 11.91
N VAL A 305 -1.99 -3.49 12.33
CA VAL A 305 -0.74 -3.86 12.99
C VAL A 305 -1.00 -4.46 14.37
N ARG A 306 -1.80 -3.80 15.20
CA ARG A 306 -2.05 -4.22 16.60
C ARG A 306 -2.79 -5.55 16.72
N GLU A 307 -3.70 -5.81 15.76
CA GLU A 307 -4.48 -7.05 15.70
C GLU A 307 -3.73 -8.18 14.92
N GLY A 308 -2.57 -7.88 14.33
CA GLY A 308 -1.79 -8.85 13.56
C GLY A 308 -2.50 -9.36 12.31
N TRP A 309 -3.31 -8.50 11.67
CA TRP A 309 -3.97 -8.84 10.41
C TRP A 309 -3.03 -8.84 9.22
N ILE A 310 -1.88 -8.18 9.34
CA ILE A 310 -0.83 -8.14 8.33
C ILE A 310 0.47 -8.71 8.90
N ASP A 311 1.31 -9.31 8.07
CA ASP A 311 2.60 -9.87 8.48
C ASP A 311 3.73 -8.82 8.42
N TYR A 312 3.55 -7.76 7.61
CA TYR A 312 4.47 -6.63 7.54
C TYR A 312 3.76 -5.35 7.11
N VAL A 313 4.31 -4.22 7.49
CA VAL A 313 3.88 -2.89 7.06
C VAL A 313 5.04 -2.12 6.46
N VAL A 314 4.78 -1.39 5.34
CA VAL A 314 5.78 -0.57 4.63
C VAL A 314 5.26 0.86 4.49
N PRO A 315 5.18 1.66 5.59
CA PRO A 315 4.70 3.03 5.48
C PRO A 315 5.54 3.83 4.47
N GLN A 316 4.86 4.55 3.59
CA GLN A 316 5.47 5.39 2.54
C GLN A 316 5.99 6.69 3.16
N VAL A 317 7.17 6.65 3.81
CA VAL A 317 7.77 7.82 4.49
C VAL A 317 8.53 8.67 3.46
N TYR A 318 7.77 9.29 2.54
CA TYR A 318 8.30 9.98 1.36
C TYR A 318 8.67 11.45 1.65
N TRP A 319 9.20 11.75 2.84
CA TRP A 319 9.66 13.05 3.26
C TRP A 319 11.09 12.98 3.81
N HIS A 320 11.86 14.03 3.60
CA HIS A 320 13.22 14.14 4.13
C HIS A 320 13.22 14.35 5.65
N ILE A 321 14.36 14.12 6.29
CA ILE A 321 14.59 14.49 7.70
C ILE A 321 14.45 16.01 7.85
N GLY A 322 13.67 16.45 8.85
CA GLY A 322 13.38 17.85 9.10
C GLY A 322 12.25 18.44 8.23
N HIS A 323 11.45 17.62 7.54
CA HIS A 323 10.30 18.13 6.77
C HIS A 323 9.26 18.76 7.70
N PRO A 324 8.74 19.97 7.39
CA PRO A 324 7.94 20.76 8.35
C PRO A 324 6.61 20.15 8.75
N THR A 325 5.99 19.33 7.90
CA THR A 325 4.64 18.80 8.16
C THR A 325 4.58 17.28 8.38
N ALA A 326 5.57 16.55 7.88
CA ALA A 326 5.63 15.08 7.99
C ALA A 326 7.10 14.63 7.99
N ASP A 327 7.81 14.95 9.09
CA ASP A 327 9.24 14.67 9.25
C ASP A 327 9.53 13.17 9.33
N TYR A 328 10.44 12.68 8.50
CA TYR A 328 10.94 11.31 8.57
C TYR A 328 11.38 10.93 10.00
N ALA A 329 12.09 11.86 10.68
CA ALA A 329 12.57 11.65 12.04
C ALA A 329 11.46 11.61 13.12
N LYS A 330 10.23 11.95 12.77
CA LYS A 330 9.04 11.80 13.63
C LYS A 330 8.21 10.57 13.27
N LEU A 331 8.15 10.22 11.99
CA LEU A 331 7.35 9.10 11.51
C LEU A 331 7.97 7.74 11.80
N VAL A 332 9.28 7.59 11.59
CA VAL A 332 9.96 6.31 11.84
C VAL A 332 9.84 5.85 13.30
N PRO A 333 10.12 6.69 14.33
CA PRO A 333 9.91 6.28 15.72
C PRO A 333 8.45 6.01 16.07
N TRP A 334 7.50 6.73 15.45
CA TRP A 334 6.07 6.47 15.64
C TRP A 334 5.68 5.07 15.14
N TRP A 335 6.16 4.68 13.95
CA TRP A 335 5.93 3.35 13.41
C TRP A 335 6.64 2.26 14.21
N ALA A 336 7.89 2.50 14.63
CA ALA A 336 8.63 1.58 15.49
C ALA A 336 7.85 1.30 16.79
N GLN A 337 7.32 2.35 17.44
CA GLN A 337 6.46 2.21 18.62
C GLN A 337 5.14 1.49 18.29
N THR A 338 4.58 1.71 17.12
CA THR A 338 3.32 1.07 16.72
C THR A 338 3.46 -0.44 16.55
N VAL A 339 4.55 -0.91 15.95
CA VAL A 339 4.80 -2.36 15.79
C VAL A 339 5.42 -3.03 17.01
N ALA A 340 5.94 -2.25 17.96
CA ALA A 340 6.57 -2.80 19.17
C ALA A 340 5.63 -3.75 19.93
N GLY A 341 6.12 -4.95 20.24
CA GLY A 341 5.35 -5.99 20.92
C GLY A 341 4.35 -6.73 20.05
N THR A 342 4.39 -6.55 18.72
CA THR A 342 3.62 -7.33 17.75
C THR A 342 4.55 -8.24 16.94
N ASP A 343 3.97 -9.17 16.17
CA ASP A 343 4.71 -10.01 15.23
C ASP A 343 4.82 -9.39 13.83
N VAL A 344 4.35 -8.14 13.64
CA VAL A 344 4.36 -7.42 12.36
C VAL A 344 5.75 -6.81 12.12
N ASP A 345 6.35 -7.14 10.98
CA ASP A 345 7.62 -6.54 10.58
C ASP A 345 7.41 -5.13 10.03
N LEU A 346 8.29 -4.20 10.41
CA LEU A 346 8.31 -2.84 9.90
C LEU A 346 9.43 -2.68 8.87
N TYR A 347 9.06 -2.30 7.65
CA TYR A 347 9.97 -1.82 6.60
C TYR A 347 9.64 -0.37 6.29
N ILE A 348 10.63 0.45 5.99
CA ILE A 348 10.39 1.87 5.65
C ILE A 348 10.37 2.04 4.15
N GLY A 349 9.30 2.62 3.63
CA GLY A 349 9.17 3.01 2.23
C GLY A 349 9.95 4.30 1.96
N GLU A 350 10.86 4.25 1.01
CA GLU A 350 11.82 5.32 0.67
C GLU A 350 11.51 5.93 -0.70
N ALA A 351 11.52 7.27 -0.77
CA ALA A 351 11.21 8.03 -1.98
C ALA A 351 12.43 8.23 -2.87
N LEU A 352 13.01 7.17 -3.42
CA LEU A 352 14.19 7.27 -4.29
C LEU A 352 13.94 8.20 -5.50
N TYR A 353 12.70 8.22 -6.03
CA TYR A 353 12.31 9.10 -7.15
C TYR A 353 12.44 10.61 -6.85
N ARG A 354 12.55 11.00 -5.57
CA ARG A 354 12.76 12.40 -5.16
C ARG A 354 14.22 12.82 -5.18
N CYS A 355 15.13 11.85 -5.11
CA CYS A 355 16.57 12.12 -5.16
C CYS A 355 16.96 12.52 -6.58
N ASP A 356 16.97 13.82 -6.81
CA ASP A 356 17.19 14.43 -8.12
C ASP A 356 17.98 15.75 -7.94
N PRO A 357 19.07 15.98 -8.70
CA PRO A 357 19.83 17.23 -8.65
C PRO A 357 18.99 18.45 -9.00
N GLY A 358 17.91 18.28 -9.78
CA GLY A 358 16.94 19.32 -10.12
C GLY A 358 15.81 19.51 -9.11
N SER A 359 15.77 18.73 -8.00
CA SER A 359 14.71 18.82 -7.01
C SER A 359 14.58 20.24 -6.44
N ALA A 360 13.34 20.74 -6.30
CA ALA A 360 13.06 22.02 -5.65
C ALA A 360 13.46 22.02 -4.16
N THR A 361 13.48 20.85 -3.52
CA THR A 361 13.83 20.67 -2.10
C THR A 361 15.31 20.36 -1.95
N ALA A 362 16.03 21.17 -1.18
CA ALA A 362 17.48 21.06 -1.02
C ALA A 362 17.93 19.68 -0.51
N ALA A 363 17.18 19.08 0.44
CA ALA A 363 17.52 17.76 0.97
C ALA A 363 17.58 16.69 -0.14
N TRP A 364 16.65 16.69 -1.09
CA TRP A 364 16.60 15.72 -2.18
C TRP A 364 17.64 15.94 -3.29
N ARG A 365 18.32 17.12 -3.30
CA ARG A 365 19.47 17.36 -4.17
C ARG A 365 20.78 16.75 -3.64
N ASP A 366 20.77 16.26 -2.40
CA ASP A 366 21.90 15.57 -1.82
C ASP A 366 21.73 14.05 -2.01
N PRO A 367 22.60 13.36 -2.75
CA PRO A 367 22.51 11.92 -2.95
C PRO A 367 22.66 11.12 -1.65
N ALA A 368 23.12 11.73 -0.57
CA ALA A 368 23.26 11.09 0.74
C ALA A 368 21.98 11.14 1.58
N GLU A 369 20.88 11.77 1.12
CA GLU A 369 19.67 11.89 1.96
C GLU A 369 19.10 10.52 2.33
N LEU A 370 18.96 9.60 1.38
CA LEU A 370 18.48 8.24 1.70
C LEU A 370 19.46 7.46 2.60
N SER A 371 20.76 7.64 2.41
CA SER A 371 21.75 7.04 3.32
C SER A 371 21.59 7.56 4.76
N ARG A 372 21.28 8.86 4.94
CA ARG A 372 20.95 9.43 6.25
C ARG A 372 19.65 8.86 6.83
N HIS A 373 18.64 8.58 5.99
CA HIS A 373 17.40 7.89 6.40
C HIS A 373 17.72 6.53 7.04
N LEU A 374 18.50 5.70 6.36
CA LEU A 374 18.87 4.38 6.87
C LEU A 374 19.72 4.49 8.15
N THR A 375 20.66 5.44 8.19
CA THR A 375 21.47 5.73 9.40
C THR A 375 20.58 6.11 10.58
N PHE A 376 19.54 6.92 10.34
CA PHE A 376 18.58 7.31 11.37
C PHE A 376 17.72 6.11 11.80
N ALA A 377 17.17 5.36 10.86
CA ALA A 377 16.26 4.25 11.10
C ALA A 377 16.92 3.10 11.89
N ARG A 378 18.22 2.87 11.73
CA ARG A 378 19.00 1.88 12.50
C ARG A 378 19.00 2.08 14.02
N ARG A 379 18.55 3.23 14.50
CA ARG A 379 18.36 3.50 15.94
C ARG A 379 17.18 2.72 16.53
N TYR A 380 16.31 2.19 15.69
CA TYR A 380 15.06 1.49 16.06
C TYR A 380 15.16 0.02 15.64
N ALA A 381 15.27 -0.85 16.63
CA ALA A 381 15.43 -2.30 16.41
C ALA A 381 14.22 -2.93 15.70
N GLU A 382 13.07 -2.27 15.75
CA GLU A 382 11.83 -2.67 15.09
C GLU A 382 11.88 -2.50 13.57
N VAL A 383 12.73 -1.58 13.05
CA VAL A 383 12.92 -1.40 11.61
C VAL A 383 13.75 -2.57 11.07
N ARG A 384 13.13 -3.39 10.22
CA ARG A 384 13.70 -4.61 9.67
C ARG A 384 14.19 -4.47 8.24
N GLY A 385 14.09 -3.30 7.65
CA GLY A 385 14.56 -3.02 6.30
C GLY A 385 13.87 -1.86 5.62
N HIS A 386 14.14 -1.73 4.33
CA HIS A 386 13.70 -0.62 3.51
C HIS A 386 13.20 -1.10 2.14
N ALA A 387 12.29 -0.33 1.54
CA ALA A 387 11.83 -0.54 0.17
C ALA A 387 11.88 0.78 -0.61
N TYR A 388 12.33 0.73 -1.87
CA TYR A 388 12.60 1.92 -2.69
C TYR A 388 11.56 2.10 -3.80
N PHE A 389 10.93 3.24 -3.84
CA PHE A 389 10.05 3.62 -4.94
C PHE A 389 10.82 4.51 -5.91
N SER A 390 11.14 4.06 -7.14
CA SER A 390 10.72 2.82 -7.74
C SER A 390 11.83 2.17 -8.58
N ALA A 391 11.54 1.05 -9.23
CA ALA A 391 12.51 0.21 -9.93
C ALA A 391 13.29 0.95 -11.01
N LYS A 392 12.66 1.84 -11.79
CA LYS A 392 13.39 2.61 -12.82
C LYS A 392 14.45 3.53 -12.22
N GLN A 393 14.22 4.07 -11.00
CA GLN A 393 15.23 4.86 -10.32
C GLN A 393 16.33 3.98 -9.71
N VAL A 394 15.99 2.77 -9.24
CA VAL A 394 17.00 1.79 -8.81
C VAL A 394 17.91 1.42 -9.98
N ALA A 395 17.33 1.12 -11.14
CA ALA A 395 18.08 0.70 -12.32
C ALA A 395 18.95 1.83 -12.92
N ALA A 396 18.39 3.04 -13.00
CA ALA A 396 19.08 4.17 -13.63
C ALA A 396 20.03 4.91 -12.68
N ASP A 397 19.68 4.97 -11.38
CA ASP A 397 20.38 5.71 -10.31
C ASP A 397 21.01 7.04 -10.75
N PRO A 398 20.24 7.95 -11.39
CA PRO A 398 20.79 9.08 -12.13
C PRO A 398 21.53 10.10 -11.24
N HIS A 399 21.33 10.00 -9.93
CA HIS A 399 21.94 10.88 -8.92
C HIS A 399 22.92 10.13 -7.99
N GLY A 400 23.12 8.83 -8.17
CA GLY A 400 23.99 8.01 -7.33
C GLY A 400 23.46 7.78 -5.90
N ALA A 401 22.17 8.06 -5.65
CA ALA A 401 21.58 7.91 -4.33
C ALA A 401 21.48 6.44 -3.91
N MET A 402 21.12 5.54 -4.83
CA MET A 402 21.06 4.10 -4.55
C MET A 402 22.46 3.52 -4.38
N ALA A 403 23.41 3.90 -5.24
CA ALA A 403 24.82 3.52 -5.09
C ALA A 403 25.38 3.95 -3.74
N ARG A 404 25.00 5.14 -3.26
CA ARG A 404 25.40 5.64 -1.95
C ARG A 404 24.82 4.81 -0.82
N VAL A 405 23.53 4.45 -0.88
CA VAL A 405 22.89 3.52 0.08
C VAL A 405 23.62 2.18 0.12
N VAL A 406 23.92 1.60 -1.04
CA VAL A 406 24.65 0.32 -1.12
C VAL A 406 26.02 0.41 -0.50
N ALA A 407 26.78 1.46 -0.80
CA ALA A 407 28.13 1.67 -0.24
C ALA A 407 28.12 1.80 1.29
N ASP A 408 27.16 2.56 1.82
CA ASP A 408 27.12 2.87 3.26
C ASP A 408 26.44 1.77 4.10
N HIS A 409 25.47 1.04 3.53
CA HIS A 409 24.55 0.21 4.32
C HIS A 409 24.47 -1.24 3.91
N TYR A 410 24.78 -1.60 2.65
CA TYR A 410 24.63 -2.95 2.13
C TYR A 410 25.99 -3.57 1.75
N PRO A 411 26.89 -3.86 2.72
CA PRO A 411 28.24 -4.34 2.42
C PRO A 411 28.24 -5.71 1.71
N THR A 412 27.23 -6.54 1.99
CA THR A 412 27.05 -7.86 1.37
C THR A 412 25.61 -8.07 0.93
N ALA A 413 25.38 -8.92 -0.06
CA ALA A 413 24.05 -9.43 -0.33
C ALA A 413 23.55 -10.24 0.87
N VAL A 414 22.24 -10.21 1.10
CA VAL A 414 21.57 -11.04 2.12
C VAL A 414 20.52 -11.90 1.42
N PRO A 415 20.33 -13.16 1.86
CA PRO A 415 19.32 -14.02 1.24
C PRO A 415 17.92 -13.44 1.46
N PRO A 416 16.94 -13.84 0.66
CA PRO A 416 15.53 -13.61 0.95
C PRO A 416 15.12 -14.26 2.27
N ARG A 417 13.96 -13.91 2.77
CA ARG A 417 13.45 -14.34 4.11
C ARG A 417 12.80 -15.70 4.11
#